data_a70169caa86f3e593e507ec3c099a063
#
_entry.id   a70169caa86f3e593e507ec3c099a063
#
_cell.length_a   1.000
_cell.length_b   1.000
_cell.length_c   1.000
_cell.angle_alpha   90.00
_cell.angle_beta   90.00
_cell.angle_gamma   90.00
#
_symmetry.space_group_name_H-M   'P 1'
#
loop_
_entity.id
_entity.type
_entity.pdbx_description
1 polymer ?
#
loop_
_entity_poly.entity_id
_entity_poly.type
_entity_poly.pdbx_seq_one_letter_code
_entity_poly.pdbx_strand_id
1 'polypeptide(L)'
;MLGTGTSGGVPSLGCQCEVCRSKDPRDHRLRCVALVESAAGTRVLIDCGPDIRQQLMPLPFKPFDAILMTHIHYDHVGGIDDLRPFSVFGPINLYGDEKTCDHVRQIMPYCFGEHLYPGVPRLELHTIRPHEPLRIGDLEIIPIEVMHGKMPILGFRIGKFAYITDMK
;
A
#
# COMPACT_ATOMS: atom_id res chain seq x y z
N MET A 1 -11.11 -4.90 1.89
CA MET A 1 -10.50 -3.66 2.44
C MET A 1 -9.90 -4.01 3.78
N LEU A 2 -8.65 -3.61 4.04
CA LEU A 2 -7.96 -3.82 5.31
C LEU A 2 -8.02 -2.57 6.20
N GLY A 3 -8.24 -1.42 5.61
CA GLY A 3 -8.51 -0.16 6.26
C GLY A 3 -9.35 0.77 5.39
N THR A 4 -10.14 1.62 6.00
CA THR A 4 -11.03 2.59 5.33
C THR A 4 -11.02 3.95 6.04
N GLY A 5 -10.07 4.16 6.94
CA GLY A 5 -9.88 5.42 7.64
C GLY A 5 -9.13 6.43 6.79
N THR A 6 -9.21 7.69 7.20
CA THR A 6 -8.42 8.79 6.63
C THR A 6 -6.95 8.71 7.05
N SER A 7 -6.13 9.66 6.64
CA SER A 7 -4.71 9.79 7.04
C SER A 7 -4.47 9.75 8.56
N GLY A 8 -5.43 10.20 9.36
CA GLY A 8 -5.39 10.13 10.84
C GLY A 8 -5.92 8.84 11.44
N GLY A 9 -6.56 7.99 10.65
CA GLY A 9 -7.36 6.88 11.17
C GLY A 9 -8.59 7.31 11.95
N VAL A 10 -9.37 6.36 12.48
CA VAL A 10 -10.48 6.62 13.41
C VAL A 10 -10.36 5.62 14.57
N PRO A 11 -10.32 6.07 15.83
CA PRO A 11 -10.33 7.47 16.29
C PRO A 11 -9.08 8.25 15.89
N SER A 12 -9.26 9.53 15.61
CA SER A 12 -8.15 10.45 15.33
C SER A 12 -7.62 11.05 16.63
N LEU A 13 -6.30 11.23 16.70
CA LEU A 13 -5.64 11.77 17.90
C LEU A 13 -6.22 13.15 18.28
N GLY A 14 -6.62 13.30 19.53
CA GLY A 14 -7.19 14.52 20.09
C GLY A 14 -8.64 14.80 19.69
N CYS A 15 -9.26 14.04 18.81
CA CYS A 15 -10.65 14.23 18.40
C CYS A 15 -11.61 13.76 19.52
N GLN A 16 -12.61 14.61 19.84
CA GLN A 16 -13.61 14.34 20.88
C GLN A 16 -15.02 14.14 20.31
N CYS A 17 -15.16 13.96 19.00
CA CYS A 17 -16.46 13.72 18.38
C CYS A 17 -17.05 12.37 18.83
N GLU A 18 -18.34 12.19 18.62
CA GLU A 18 -19.09 11.00 19.02
C GLU A 18 -18.46 9.70 18.47
N VAL A 19 -18.08 9.70 17.18
CA VAL A 19 -17.46 8.53 16.52
C VAL A 19 -16.09 8.20 17.10
N CYS A 20 -15.22 9.20 17.30
CA CYS A 20 -13.89 8.98 17.87
C CYS A 20 -13.92 8.56 19.36
N ARG A 21 -15.01 8.85 20.06
CA ARG A 21 -15.23 8.43 21.45
C ARG A 21 -16.03 7.12 21.59
N SER A 22 -16.52 6.63 20.46
CA SER A 22 -17.29 5.39 20.41
C SER A 22 -16.46 4.18 20.89
N LYS A 23 -17.12 3.26 21.58
CA LYS A 23 -16.56 1.96 21.93
C LYS A 23 -16.95 0.86 20.94
N ASP A 24 -17.76 1.20 19.93
CA ASP A 24 -18.15 0.26 18.88
C ASP A 24 -16.95 0.01 17.96
N PRO A 25 -16.50 -1.26 17.80
CA PRO A 25 -15.36 -1.57 16.92
C PRO A 25 -15.61 -1.19 15.45
N ARG A 26 -16.86 -1.03 15.02
CA ARG A 26 -17.21 -0.58 13.67
C ARG A 26 -16.87 0.88 13.41
N ASP A 27 -16.68 1.68 14.45
CA ASP A 27 -16.25 3.07 14.38
C ASP A 27 -14.71 3.20 14.36
N HIS A 28 -13.98 2.09 14.56
CA HIS A 28 -12.53 2.08 14.51
C HIS A 28 -12.08 1.71 13.09
N ARG A 29 -11.33 2.61 12.45
CA ARG A 29 -10.88 2.45 11.06
C ARG A 29 -9.38 2.70 10.96
N LEU A 30 -8.64 1.67 10.59
CA LEU A 30 -7.25 1.78 10.20
C LEU A 30 -7.14 2.53 8.87
N ARG A 31 -5.99 3.12 8.59
CA ARG A 31 -5.70 3.88 7.35
C ARG A 31 -5.92 3.03 6.12
N CYS A 32 -6.18 3.71 5.01
CA CYS A 32 -6.67 3.09 3.78
C CYS A 32 -5.65 2.11 3.18
N VAL A 33 -6.02 0.83 3.12
CA VAL A 33 -5.25 -0.26 2.47
C VAL A 33 -6.23 -1.28 1.92
N ALA A 34 -5.93 -1.86 0.76
CA ALA A 34 -6.70 -2.96 0.19
C ALA A 34 -5.82 -4.16 -0.15
N LEU A 35 -6.38 -5.36 0.00
CA LEU A 35 -5.83 -6.60 -0.53
C LEU A 35 -6.79 -7.15 -1.58
N VAL A 36 -6.28 -7.42 -2.78
CA VAL A 36 -6.96 -8.14 -3.85
C VAL A 36 -6.35 -9.53 -3.94
N GLU A 37 -7.20 -10.54 -3.90
CA GLU A 37 -6.78 -11.93 -4.09
C GLU A 37 -7.64 -12.56 -5.20
N SER A 38 -7.00 -13.08 -6.25
CA SER A 38 -7.71 -13.72 -7.35
C SER A 38 -8.11 -15.15 -7.00
N ALA A 39 -9.01 -15.74 -7.79
CA ALA A 39 -9.36 -17.14 -7.65
C ALA A 39 -8.18 -18.10 -7.92
N ALA A 40 -7.18 -17.67 -8.70
CA ALA A 40 -5.96 -18.41 -8.95
C ALA A 40 -4.91 -18.23 -7.84
N GLY A 41 -5.16 -17.37 -6.85
CA GLY A 41 -4.30 -17.13 -5.69
C GLY A 41 -3.30 -15.98 -5.87
N THR A 42 -3.35 -15.20 -6.95
CA THR A 42 -2.54 -13.99 -7.10
C THR A 42 -2.95 -12.96 -6.05
N ARG A 43 -1.97 -12.45 -5.30
CA ARG A 43 -2.20 -11.52 -4.17
C ARG A 43 -1.54 -10.18 -4.42
N VAL A 44 -2.35 -9.14 -4.50
CA VAL A 44 -1.91 -7.76 -4.74
C VAL A 44 -2.37 -6.88 -3.58
N LEU A 45 -1.41 -6.30 -2.88
CA LEU A 45 -1.66 -5.30 -1.84
C LEU A 45 -1.71 -3.92 -2.50
N ILE A 46 -2.62 -3.04 -2.10
CA ILE A 46 -2.69 -1.66 -2.56
C ILE A 46 -2.49 -0.75 -1.35
N ASP A 47 -1.41 0.01 -1.39
CA ASP A 47 -0.83 0.82 -0.33
C ASP A 47 -0.28 0.00 0.86
N CYS A 48 0.60 0.64 1.62
CA CYS A 48 1.29 0.07 2.77
C CYS A 48 1.54 1.17 3.82
N GLY A 49 0.46 1.65 4.42
CA GLY A 49 0.51 2.67 5.46
C GLY A 49 1.01 2.14 6.82
N PRO A 50 1.17 3.00 7.83
CA PRO A 50 1.77 2.64 9.12
C PRO A 50 0.94 1.65 9.96
N ASP A 51 -0.30 1.38 9.59
CA ASP A 51 -1.15 0.39 10.26
C ASP A 51 -1.00 -1.02 9.65
N ILE A 52 -0.15 -1.19 8.63
CA ILE A 52 -0.05 -2.43 7.83
C ILE A 52 0.21 -3.66 8.69
N ARG A 53 1.05 -3.56 9.71
CA ARG A 53 1.33 -4.65 10.62
C ARG A 53 0.03 -5.15 11.28
N GLN A 54 -0.77 -4.22 11.81
CA GLN A 54 -2.05 -4.56 12.45
C GLN A 54 -3.06 -5.12 11.44
N GLN A 55 -3.06 -4.61 10.21
CA GLN A 55 -3.95 -5.04 9.14
C GLN A 55 -3.62 -6.45 8.64
N LEU A 56 -2.34 -6.83 8.62
CA LEU A 56 -1.90 -8.13 8.13
C LEU A 56 -1.89 -9.23 9.20
N MET A 57 -1.80 -8.88 10.49
CA MET A 57 -1.76 -9.86 11.59
C MET A 57 -2.88 -10.91 11.58
N PRO A 58 -4.14 -10.58 11.25
CA PRO A 58 -5.22 -11.58 11.20
C PRO A 58 -5.24 -12.40 9.92
N LEU A 59 -4.41 -12.08 8.92
CA LEU A 59 -4.39 -12.75 7.62
C LEU A 59 -3.37 -13.89 7.58
N PRO A 60 -3.55 -14.88 6.67
CA PRO A 60 -2.53 -15.88 6.43
C PRO A 60 -1.21 -15.27 5.98
N PHE A 61 -0.10 -15.72 6.59
CA PHE A 61 1.25 -15.30 6.20
C PHE A 61 1.64 -15.98 4.90
N LYS A 62 1.41 -15.29 3.78
CA LYS A 62 1.65 -15.72 2.39
C LYS A 62 2.29 -14.57 1.62
N PRO A 63 3.09 -14.84 0.57
CA PRO A 63 3.70 -13.80 -0.24
C PRO A 63 2.66 -12.89 -0.90
N PHE A 64 3.09 -11.69 -1.26
CA PHE A 64 2.41 -10.81 -2.20
C PHE A 64 3.14 -10.87 -3.55
N ASP A 65 2.38 -11.01 -4.64
CA ASP A 65 2.92 -10.98 -6.01
C ASP A 65 3.28 -9.54 -6.40
N ALA A 66 2.54 -8.56 -5.88
CA ALA A 66 2.82 -7.15 -6.04
C ALA A 66 2.26 -6.33 -4.88
N ILE A 67 2.90 -5.18 -4.63
CA ILE A 67 2.39 -4.10 -3.81
C ILE A 67 2.31 -2.86 -4.69
N LEU A 68 1.12 -2.34 -4.89
CA LEU A 68 0.84 -1.16 -5.70
C LEU A 68 0.80 0.05 -4.77
N MET A 69 1.58 1.06 -5.07
CA MET A 69 1.64 2.31 -4.31
C MET A 69 0.89 3.41 -5.06
N THR A 70 -0.08 4.02 -4.41
CA THR A 70 -0.87 5.12 -5.03
C THR A 70 -0.07 6.41 -5.07
N HIS A 71 0.62 6.77 -3.99
CA HIS A 71 1.41 8.00 -3.88
C HIS A 71 2.28 8.04 -2.61
N ILE A 72 3.04 9.13 -2.45
CA ILE A 72 4.12 9.27 -1.47
C ILE A 72 3.70 9.61 -0.04
N HIS A 73 2.40 9.86 0.26
CA HIS A 73 2.03 10.26 1.61
C HIS A 73 2.27 9.12 2.61
N TYR A 74 2.62 9.51 3.84
CA TYR A 74 3.04 8.58 4.90
C TYR A 74 1.98 7.52 5.20
N ASP A 75 0.71 7.88 5.18
CA ASP A 75 -0.41 6.97 5.42
C ASP A 75 -0.59 5.91 4.32
N HIS A 76 0.13 6.04 3.19
CA HIS A 76 0.13 5.07 2.08
C HIS A 76 1.44 4.29 1.92
N VAL A 77 2.58 4.82 2.41
CA VAL A 77 3.90 4.17 2.25
C VAL A 77 4.66 3.96 3.57
N GLY A 78 4.20 4.55 4.67
CA GLY A 78 4.95 4.60 5.94
C GLY A 78 5.12 3.26 6.66
N GLY A 79 4.47 2.20 6.21
CA GLY A 79 4.55 0.86 6.79
C GLY A 79 5.39 -0.14 5.97
N ILE A 80 6.08 0.29 4.92
CA ILE A 80 6.84 -0.63 4.04
C ILE A 80 7.89 -1.42 4.82
N ASP A 81 8.52 -0.85 5.85
CA ASP A 81 9.51 -1.57 6.67
C ASP A 81 8.91 -2.75 7.45
N ASP A 82 7.65 -2.67 7.83
CA ASP A 82 6.92 -3.77 8.49
C ASP A 82 6.71 -5.01 7.58
N LEU A 83 6.96 -4.87 6.27
CA LEU A 83 6.93 -6.00 5.33
C LEU A 83 8.20 -6.85 5.38
N ARG A 84 9.20 -6.47 6.14
CA ARG A 84 10.48 -7.18 6.31
C ARG A 84 10.33 -8.71 6.46
N PRO A 85 9.39 -9.25 7.26
CA PRO A 85 9.21 -10.69 7.40
C PRO A 85 8.88 -11.39 6.08
N PHE A 86 8.24 -10.70 5.13
CA PHE A 86 7.86 -11.28 3.83
C PHE A 86 9.08 -11.52 2.91
N SER A 87 10.24 -10.97 3.21
CA SER A 87 11.48 -11.24 2.47
C SER A 87 11.92 -12.71 2.54
N VAL A 88 11.34 -13.52 3.42
CA VAL A 88 11.52 -14.98 3.45
C VAL A 88 10.99 -15.66 2.17
N PHE A 89 10.00 -15.06 1.51
CA PHE A 89 9.42 -15.55 0.26
C PHE A 89 10.19 -15.07 -0.99
N GLY A 90 11.15 -14.15 -0.84
CA GLY A 90 11.90 -13.53 -1.92
C GLY A 90 11.83 -12.00 -1.86
N PRO A 91 12.22 -11.32 -2.93
CA PRO A 91 12.09 -9.88 -3.02
C PRO A 91 10.63 -9.43 -2.94
N ILE A 92 10.40 -8.27 -2.34
CA ILE A 92 9.10 -7.63 -2.23
C ILE A 92 8.98 -6.64 -3.39
N ASN A 93 8.09 -6.93 -4.33
CA ASN A 93 7.88 -6.13 -5.53
C ASN A 93 6.95 -4.96 -5.27
N LEU A 94 7.47 -3.74 -5.34
CA LEU A 94 6.74 -2.48 -5.16
C LEU A 94 6.57 -1.78 -6.51
N TYR A 95 5.33 -1.44 -6.87
CA TYR A 95 4.98 -0.77 -8.12
C TYR A 95 4.41 0.61 -7.82
N GLY A 96 4.97 1.64 -8.42
CA GLY A 96 4.50 3.02 -8.29
C GLY A 96 4.95 3.88 -9.45
N ASP A 97 4.51 5.13 -9.50
CA ASP A 97 5.10 6.09 -10.43
C ASP A 97 6.57 6.39 -10.05
N GLU A 98 7.29 7.06 -10.96
CA GLU A 98 8.71 7.39 -10.75
C GLU A 98 8.91 8.18 -9.44
N LYS A 99 8.06 9.17 -9.18
CA LYS A 99 8.11 9.99 -7.97
C LYS A 99 7.95 9.16 -6.69
N THR A 100 7.03 8.21 -6.69
CA THR A 100 6.79 7.33 -5.54
C THR A 100 7.94 6.35 -5.33
N CYS A 101 8.47 5.76 -6.40
CA CYS A 101 9.65 4.90 -6.33
C CYS A 101 10.88 5.65 -5.80
N ASP A 102 11.12 6.87 -6.27
CA ASP A 102 12.24 7.70 -5.80
C ASP A 102 12.06 8.12 -4.34
N HIS A 103 10.83 8.42 -3.93
CA HIS A 103 10.54 8.71 -2.53
C HIS A 103 10.87 7.52 -1.62
N VAL A 104 10.47 6.30 -2.00
CA VAL A 104 10.80 5.09 -1.22
C VAL A 104 12.32 4.91 -1.10
N ARG A 105 13.09 5.13 -2.20
CA ARG A 105 14.57 5.11 -2.12
C ARG A 105 15.13 6.13 -1.14
N GLN A 106 14.54 7.32 -1.09
CA GLN A 106 14.98 8.42 -0.21
C GLN A 106 14.68 8.14 1.26
N ILE A 107 13.52 7.59 1.59
CA ILE A 107 13.12 7.34 2.99
C ILE A 107 13.68 6.03 3.56
N MET A 108 14.04 5.08 2.68
CA MET A 108 14.58 3.77 3.07
C MET A 108 15.92 3.46 2.38
N PRO A 109 16.93 4.35 2.46
CA PRO A 109 18.20 4.18 1.73
C PRO A 109 18.93 2.90 2.11
N TYR A 110 18.71 2.40 3.32
CA TYR A 110 19.30 1.17 3.84
C TYR A 110 18.80 -0.11 3.12
N CYS A 111 17.73 -0.02 2.31
CA CYS A 111 17.20 -1.14 1.52
C CYS A 111 17.80 -1.22 0.11
N PHE A 112 18.64 -0.26 -0.32
CA PHE A 112 19.09 -0.11 -1.71
C PHE A 112 20.59 0.06 -1.87
N GLY A 113 21.39 -0.34 -0.90
CA GLY A 113 22.86 -0.27 -0.97
C GLY A 113 23.50 -1.51 -1.61
N GLU A 114 24.79 -1.41 -1.98
CA GLU A 114 25.57 -2.56 -2.45
C GLU A 114 25.73 -3.65 -1.36
N HIS A 115 25.79 -3.25 -0.09
CA HIS A 115 25.91 -4.13 1.06
C HIS A 115 24.72 -3.93 2.00
N LEU A 116 23.68 -4.75 1.80
CA LEU A 116 22.50 -4.71 2.64
C LEU A 116 22.76 -5.35 3.99
N TYR A 117 22.34 -4.70 5.06
CA TYR A 117 22.36 -5.28 6.40
C TYR A 117 21.41 -6.50 6.46
N PRO A 118 21.84 -7.63 7.04
CA PRO A 118 20.94 -8.77 7.21
C PRO A 118 19.70 -8.39 8.02
N GLY A 119 18.52 -8.63 7.47
CA GLY A 119 17.25 -8.34 8.12
C GLY A 119 16.54 -7.07 7.66
N VAL A 120 17.10 -6.29 6.72
CA VAL A 120 16.32 -5.25 6.03
C VAL A 120 15.33 -5.89 5.03
N PRO A 121 14.20 -5.26 4.70
CA PRO A 121 13.33 -5.76 3.65
C PRO A 121 14.05 -5.74 2.29
N ARG A 122 13.90 -6.82 1.54
CA ARG A 122 14.44 -6.92 0.18
C ARG A 122 13.43 -6.34 -0.79
N LEU A 123 13.60 -5.08 -1.15
CA LEU A 123 12.66 -4.32 -1.98
C LEU A 123 13.12 -4.28 -3.44
N GLU A 124 12.21 -4.55 -4.37
CA GLU A 124 12.38 -4.29 -5.79
C GLU A 124 11.34 -3.27 -6.25
N LEU A 125 11.81 -2.15 -6.81
CA LEU A 125 10.96 -1.05 -7.25
C LEU A 125 10.76 -1.11 -8.76
N HIS A 126 9.49 -1.10 -9.17
CA HIS A 126 9.05 -1.14 -10.55
C HIS A 126 8.29 0.14 -10.87
N THR A 127 8.84 0.96 -11.76
CA THR A 127 8.16 2.18 -12.22
C THR A 127 7.06 1.82 -13.21
N ILE A 128 5.85 2.28 -12.94
CA ILE A 128 4.67 2.13 -13.79
C ILE A 128 4.14 3.49 -14.21
N ARG A 129 3.35 3.51 -15.29
CA ARG A 129 2.79 4.74 -15.84
C ARG A 129 1.27 4.66 -15.93
N PRO A 130 0.58 5.81 -15.77
CA PRO A 130 -0.86 5.87 -15.99
C PRO A 130 -1.25 5.31 -17.36
N HIS A 131 -2.35 4.56 -17.37
CA HIS A 131 -2.97 3.98 -18.58
C HIS A 131 -2.14 2.89 -19.30
N GLU A 132 -0.94 2.52 -18.80
CA GLU A 132 -0.17 1.39 -19.30
C GLU A 132 -0.54 0.14 -18.49
N PRO A 133 -1.27 -0.84 -19.08
CA PRO A 133 -1.64 -2.05 -18.36
C PRO A 133 -0.42 -2.87 -17.95
N LEU A 134 -0.43 -3.41 -16.74
CA LEU A 134 0.55 -4.40 -16.28
C LEU A 134 -0.15 -5.69 -15.88
N ARG A 135 0.57 -6.79 -15.99
CA ARG A 135 0.07 -8.11 -15.63
C ARG A 135 0.83 -8.66 -14.43
N ILE A 136 0.09 -8.98 -13.36
CA ILE A 136 0.61 -9.64 -12.16
C ILE A 136 -0.15 -10.96 -12.01
N GLY A 137 0.55 -12.07 -12.19
CA GLY A 137 -0.09 -13.38 -12.22
C GLY A 137 -1.20 -13.45 -13.27
N ASP A 138 -2.42 -13.76 -12.83
CA ASP A 138 -3.63 -13.78 -13.66
C ASP A 138 -4.39 -12.45 -13.70
N LEU A 139 -3.95 -11.44 -12.93
CA LEU A 139 -4.59 -10.13 -12.86
C LEU A 139 -4.01 -9.17 -13.90
N GLU A 140 -4.89 -8.52 -14.66
CA GLU A 140 -4.58 -7.32 -15.43
C GLU A 140 -4.91 -6.09 -14.59
N ILE A 141 -3.92 -5.20 -14.42
CA ILE A 141 -4.02 -4.00 -13.60
C ILE A 141 -3.77 -2.80 -14.49
N ILE A 142 -4.69 -1.84 -14.45
CA ILE A 142 -4.57 -0.59 -15.20
C ILE A 142 -4.41 0.55 -14.21
N PRO A 143 -3.22 1.18 -14.14
CA PRO A 143 -3.03 2.39 -13.36
C PRO A 143 -3.88 3.53 -13.95
N ILE A 144 -4.55 4.29 -13.09
CA ILE A 144 -5.40 5.43 -13.46
C ILE A 144 -4.81 6.67 -12.80
N GLU A 145 -4.55 7.71 -13.58
CA GLU A 145 -4.16 8.99 -13.00
C GLU A 145 -5.38 9.71 -12.43
N VAL A 146 -5.28 10.15 -11.18
CA VAL A 146 -6.27 10.99 -10.52
C VAL A 146 -5.55 12.13 -9.79
N MET A 147 -6.28 13.22 -9.51
CA MET A 147 -5.68 14.39 -8.85
C MET A 147 -5.98 14.39 -7.35
N HIS A 148 -4.94 14.54 -6.55
CA HIS A 148 -5.01 14.85 -5.13
C HIS A 148 -4.57 16.30 -4.93
N GLY A 149 -5.55 17.22 -4.99
CA GLY A 149 -5.25 18.65 -5.11
C GLY A 149 -4.51 18.95 -6.42
N LYS A 150 -3.22 19.35 -6.30
CA LYS A 150 -2.34 19.61 -7.45
C LYS A 150 -1.37 18.45 -7.75
N MET A 151 -1.40 17.40 -6.96
CA MET A 151 -0.51 16.25 -7.10
C MET A 151 -1.22 15.15 -7.89
N PRO A 152 -0.68 14.72 -9.03
CA PRO A 152 -1.13 13.50 -9.67
C PRO A 152 -0.75 12.29 -8.80
N ILE A 153 -1.68 11.36 -8.65
CA ILE A 153 -1.53 10.10 -7.92
C ILE A 153 -2.10 8.95 -8.74
N LEU A 154 -1.80 7.72 -8.36
CA LEU A 154 -2.33 6.54 -9.02
C LEU A 154 -3.55 5.98 -8.29
N GLY A 155 -4.59 5.68 -9.06
CA GLY A 155 -5.59 4.67 -8.73
C GLY A 155 -5.33 3.41 -9.54
N PHE A 156 -6.05 2.32 -9.26
CA PHE A 156 -5.85 1.04 -9.94
C PHE A 156 -7.18 0.41 -10.31
N ARG A 157 -7.36 0.05 -11.59
CA ARG A 157 -8.48 -0.78 -12.03
C ARG A 157 -8.01 -2.22 -12.23
N ILE A 158 -8.74 -3.16 -11.65
CA ILE A 158 -8.50 -4.60 -11.73
C ILE A 158 -9.82 -5.25 -12.12
N GLY A 159 -9.98 -5.61 -13.39
CA GLY A 159 -11.24 -6.08 -13.93
C GLY A 159 -12.37 -5.06 -13.75
N LYS A 160 -13.41 -5.42 -12.97
CA LYS A 160 -14.56 -4.55 -12.64
C LYS A 160 -14.38 -3.74 -11.35
N PHE A 161 -13.30 -3.97 -10.62
CA PHE A 161 -12.97 -3.25 -9.38
C PHE A 161 -12.06 -2.08 -9.71
N ALA A 162 -12.30 -0.93 -9.09
CA ALA A 162 -11.38 0.21 -9.11
C ALA A 162 -11.12 0.68 -7.68
N TYR A 163 -9.85 0.86 -7.35
CA TYR A 163 -9.39 1.47 -6.11
C TYR A 163 -8.89 2.88 -6.40
N ILE A 164 -9.55 3.86 -5.82
CA ILE A 164 -9.19 5.28 -5.92
C ILE A 164 -9.24 5.84 -4.50
N THR A 165 -8.18 6.51 -4.09
CA THR A 165 -8.05 7.14 -2.79
C THR A 165 -7.68 8.61 -2.96
N ASP A 166 -7.91 9.43 -1.93
CA ASP A 166 -7.46 10.83 -1.78
C ASP A 166 -7.77 11.76 -2.96
N MET A 167 -8.65 11.34 -3.87
CA MET A 167 -9.09 12.17 -4.98
C MET A 167 -9.86 13.40 -4.47
N LYS A 168 -9.43 14.58 -4.94
CA LYS A 168 -10.08 15.85 -4.63
C LYS A 168 -9.99 16.82 -5.80
#